data_e7d4678ae5a8f896708dbd2d0d38ce25
#
_entry.id   e7d4678ae5a8f896708dbd2d0d38ce25
#
_cell.length_a   1.000
_cell.length_b   1.000
_cell.length_c   1.000
_cell.angle_alpha   90.00
_cell.angle_beta   90.00
_cell.angle_gamma   90.00
#
_symmetry.space_group_name_H-M   'P 1'
#
loop_
_entity.id
_entity.type
_entity.pdbx_description
1 polymer ?
#
loop_
_entity_poly.entity_id
_entity_poly.type
_entity_poly.pdbx_seq_one_letter_code
_entity_poly.pdbx_strand_id
1 'polypeptide(L)'
;MIGRLASLKTTFQLGTVSNTLLYTATDLITITVSAANQTEDKLTHSVSISGDSGIRSATLKTGGSGYVDAVNASPTGGNGTGAVVSYTTTGGVVTGLDFVSDGAEYLVGDILTLTNPNAGGVTSIGPLIEDSQTGETGGSGYSPEGYIYGVTTTDRGPTGVGTGTGSGLTVDIFVDGNNKITSAVLKDEGQDYEEGNIIEITGANGTGAKFVVSTIHGNSATIEVTEIYDNKDSDYLAYGIPMEVGGNAL
;
A
#
# COMPACT_ATOMS: atom_id res chain seq x y z
N MET A 1 -23.11 -40.72 6.86
CA MET A 1 -22.16 -39.93 7.69
C MET A 1 -22.66 -38.52 7.63
N ILE A 2 -23.34 -38.04 8.67
CA ILE A 2 -23.93 -36.71 8.69
C ILE A 2 -22.76 -35.75 8.88
N GLY A 3 -22.40 -35.06 7.82
CA GLY A 3 -21.43 -33.98 7.90
C GLY A 3 -21.90 -32.95 8.92
N ARG A 4 -21.01 -32.46 9.74
CA ARG A 4 -21.32 -31.38 10.67
C ARG A 4 -21.75 -30.17 9.84
N LEU A 5 -23.05 -29.96 9.77
CA LEU A 5 -23.59 -28.68 9.37
C LEU A 5 -23.14 -27.67 10.43
N ALA A 6 -22.32 -26.74 10.04
CA ALA A 6 -22.15 -25.53 10.80
C ALA A 6 -23.55 -24.95 11.00
N SER A 7 -23.96 -24.57 12.20
CA SER A 7 -25.31 -24.10 12.38
C SER A 7 -25.37 -22.59 12.18
N LEU A 8 -26.00 -22.17 11.10
CA LEU A 8 -26.40 -20.79 10.88
C LEU A 8 -27.76 -20.59 11.55
N LYS A 9 -27.83 -19.71 12.54
CA LYS A 9 -29.09 -19.35 13.12
C LYS A 9 -29.72 -18.20 12.32
N THR A 10 -30.49 -18.53 11.33
CA THR A 10 -31.26 -17.56 10.56
C THR A 10 -32.75 -17.95 10.58
N THR A 11 -33.62 -16.96 10.69
CA THR A 11 -35.06 -17.17 10.65
C THR A 11 -35.56 -16.81 9.25
N PHE A 12 -36.03 -17.79 8.50
CA PHE A 12 -36.66 -17.57 7.22
C PHE A 12 -38.15 -17.38 7.40
N GLN A 13 -38.74 -16.33 6.83
CA GLN A 13 -40.17 -16.21 6.65
C GLN A 13 -40.54 -16.69 5.26
N LEU A 14 -41.68 -17.37 5.13
CA LEU A 14 -42.22 -17.72 3.82
C LEU A 14 -42.58 -16.43 3.04
N GLY A 15 -41.90 -16.23 1.96
CA GLY A 15 -41.94 -15.03 1.16
C GLY A 15 -40.51 -14.61 0.82
N THR A 16 -40.26 -13.92 -0.19
CA THR A 16 -38.92 -13.55 -0.69
C THR A 16 -37.99 -13.08 0.43
N VAL A 17 -37.05 -13.93 0.80
CA VAL A 17 -35.95 -13.53 1.69
C VAL A 17 -34.64 -13.72 0.96
N SER A 18 -33.94 -12.63 0.68
CA SER A 18 -32.53 -12.67 0.36
C SER A 18 -31.74 -12.25 1.61
N ASN A 19 -31.07 -13.17 2.24
CA ASN A 19 -30.14 -12.88 3.31
C ASN A 19 -28.74 -13.16 2.81
N THR A 20 -27.93 -12.12 2.75
CA THR A 20 -26.49 -12.25 2.61
C THR A 20 -25.91 -12.41 4.00
N LEU A 21 -25.22 -13.50 4.23
CA LEU A 21 -24.62 -13.82 5.52
C LEU A 21 -23.12 -13.84 5.35
N LEU A 22 -22.45 -13.02 6.14
CA LEU A 22 -21.02 -13.05 6.30
C LEU A 22 -20.69 -14.00 7.45
N TYR A 23 -19.82 -14.99 7.21
CA TYR A 23 -19.31 -15.86 8.26
C TYR A 23 -17.89 -16.33 7.96
N THR A 24 -17.20 -16.66 9.01
CA THR A 24 -15.87 -17.26 8.95
C THR A 24 -15.99 -18.78 8.90
N ALA A 25 -14.94 -19.47 8.46
CA ALA A 25 -14.92 -20.94 8.34
C ALA A 25 -15.21 -21.69 9.66
N THR A 26 -15.21 -20.99 10.78
CA THR A 26 -15.47 -21.52 12.12
C THR A 26 -16.88 -21.24 12.63
N ASP A 27 -17.66 -20.46 11.92
CA ASP A 27 -18.99 -20.05 12.36
C ASP A 27 -19.99 -21.20 12.22
N LEU A 28 -20.76 -21.39 13.26
CA LEU A 28 -21.83 -22.38 13.29
C LEU A 28 -23.09 -21.79 12.69
N ILE A 29 -23.51 -22.30 11.52
CA ILE A 29 -24.69 -21.83 10.81
C ILE A 29 -25.89 -22.71 11.21
N THR A 30 -26.88 -22.15 11.90
CA THR A 30 -28.15 -22.81 12.21
C THR A 30 -29.27 -22.19 11.37
N ILE A 31 -29.82 -22.94 10.45
CA ILE A 31 -30.98 -22.53 9.66
C ILE A 31 -32.23 -23.05 10.38
N THR A 32 -33.05 -22.14 10.89
CA THR A 32 -34.35 -22.49 11.47
C THR A 32 -35.42 -22.07 10.47
N VAL A 33 -36.13 -23.03 9.92
CA VAL A 33 -37.27 -22.76 9.03
C VAL A 33 -38.54 -22.80 9.90
N SER A 34 -39.17 -21.65 10.09
CA SER A 34 -40.47 -21.57 10.74
C SER A 34 -41.53 -21.50 9.66
N ALA A 35 -42.25 -22.57 9.48
CA ALA A 35 -43.38 -22.62 8.55
C ALA A 35 -44.71 -22.47 9.31
N ALA A 36 -45.31 -21.30 9.23
CA ALA A 36 -46.62 -21.06 9.83
C ALA A 36 -47.77 -21.60 8.97
N ASN A 37 -47.59 -21.82 7.68
CA ASN A 37 -48.58 -22.37 6.77
C ASN A 37 -47.89 -23.02 5.59
N GLN A 38 -47.49 -24.28 5.73
CA GLN A 38 -46.92 -25.04 4.61
C GLN A 38 -48.07 -25.66 3.81
N THR A 39 -48.13 -25.31 2.53
CA THR A 39 -49.01 -25.98 1.56
C THR A 39 -48.22 -26.82 0.57
N GLU A 40 -46.89 -26.87 0.67
CA GLU A 40 -46.05 -27.62 -0.25
C GLU A 40 -45.06 -28.50 0.50
N ASP A 41 -44.89 -29.73 -0.01
CA ASP A 41 -44.04 -30.76 0.60
C ASP A 41 -42.54 -30.56 0.33
N LYS A 42 -42.16 -29.57 -0.47
CA LYS A 42 -40.76 -29.26 -0.80
C LYS A 42 -40.50 -27.77 -0.83
N LEU A 43 -39.56 -27.34 -0.02
CA LEU A 43 -39.00 -25.99 -0.05
C LEU A 43 -37.61 -26.06 -0.72
N THR A 44 -37.47 -25.40 -1.86
CA THR A 44 -36.19 -25.27 -2.51
C THR A 44 -35.64 -23.88 -2.14
N HIS A 45 -34.61 -23.81 -1.34
CA HIS A 45 -33.90 -22.59 -1.04
C HIS A 45 -32.51 -22.63 -1.68
N SER A 46 -32.17 -21.57 -2.38
CA SER A 46 -30.78 -21.30 -2.71
C SER A 46 -30.18 -20.43 -1.59
N VAL A 47 -29.25 -20.95 -0.88
CA VAL A 47 -28.43 -20.16 0.03
C VAL A 47 -27.19 -19.77 -0.73
N SER A 48 -27.07 -18.50 -1.11
CA SER A 48 -25.79 -17.98 -1.58
C SER A 48 -25.03 -17.45 -0.37
N ILE A 49 -23.89 -18.00 -0.16
CA ILE A 49 -22.94 -17.50 0.81
C ILE A 49 -22.02 -16.57 0.05
N SER A 50 -22.17 -15.28 0.25
CA SER A 50 -21.14 -14.34 -0.14
C SER A 50 -20.09 -14.39 0.96
N GLY A 51 -19.04 -15.11 0.72
CA GLY A 51 -17.91 -15.11 1.61
C GLY A 51 -17.11 -13.85 1.45
N ASP A 52 -16.53 -13.50 2.56
CA ASP A 52 -15.44 -12.57 2.65
C ASP A 52 -14.29 -13.14 1.79
N SER A 53 -14.15 -12.69 0.54
CA SER A 53 -13.05 -13.10 -0.32
C SER A 53 -11.77 -12.38 0.14
N GLY A 54 -11.37 -12.68 1.36
CA GLY A 54 -10.12 -12.23 1.93
C GLY A 54 -8.94 -12.86 1.19
N ILE A 55 -7.80 -12.22 1.29
CA ILE A 55 -6.55 -12.68 0.66
C ILE A 55 -6.02 -13.88 1.44
N ARG A 56 -5.93 -15.04 0.78
CA ARG A 56 -5.30 -16.24 1.34
C ARG A 56 -3.83 -16.32 1.02
N SER A 57 -3.47 -15.92 -0.19
CA SER A 57 -2.09 -15.94 -0.66
C SER A 57 -1.85 -14.82 -1.66
N ALA A 58 -0.67 -14.24 -1.62
CA ALA A 58 -0.26 -13.22 -2.56
C ALA A 58 1.23 -13.32 -2.85
N THR A 59 1.63 -12.82 -4.01
CA THR A 59 3.02 -12.81 -4.45
C THR A 59 3.53 -11.39 -4.57
N LEU A 60 4.69 -11.11 -4.02
CA LEU A 60 5.37 -9.84 -4.22
C LEU A 60 5.83 -9.74 -5.68
N LYS A 61 5.34 -8.77 -6.41
CA LYS A 61 5.72 -8.52 -7.83
C LYS A 61 6.92 -7.61 -7.93
N THR A 62 6.93 -6.54 -7.16
CA THR A 62 8.05 -5.61 -7.06
C THR A 62 8.26 -5.23 -5.60
N GLY A 63 9.51 -5.19 -5.19
CA GLY A 63 9.85 -4.85 -3.79
C GLY A 63 9.97 -3.35 -3.53
N GLY A 64 9.89 -2.52 -4.57
CA GLY A 64 10.12 -1.08 -4.42
C GLY A 64 11.53 -0.75 -3.91
N SER A 65 11.71 0.45 -3.39
CA SER A 65 12.95 0.86 -2.73
C SER A 65 12.68 1.92 -1.66
N GLY A 66 13.56 2.05 -0.68
CA GLY A 66 13.43 3.01 0.40
C GLY A 66 12.45 2.61 1.51
N TYR A 67 12.07 1.34 1.56
CA TYR A 67 11.23 0.81 2.63
C TYR A 67 12.05 0.48 3.88
N VAL A 68 11.40 0.62 5.01
CA VAL A 68 11.84 0.05 6.29
C VAL A 68 10.78 -0.95 6.74
N ASP A 69 11.15 -1.91 7.58
CA ASP A 69 10.19 -2.89 8.10
C ASP A 69 8.97 -2.19 8.71
N ALA A 70 7.80 -2.68 8.38
CA ALA A 70 6.57 -2.11 8.91
C ALA A 70 5.58 -3.19 9.34
N VAL A 71 4.77 -2.83 10.30
CA VAL A 71 3.63 -3.61 10.78
C VAL A 71 2.34 -2.83 10.51
N ASN A 72 1.27 -3.55 10.22
CA ASN A 72 -0.05 -2.96 10.00
C ASN A 72 -0.11 -1.91 8.86
N ALA A 73 0.63 -2.13 7.79
CA ALA A 73 0.49 -1.33 6.58
C ALA A 73 -0.80 -1.70 5.82
N SER A 74 -1.53 -0.70 5.35
CA SER A 74 -2.74 -0.90 4.56
C SER A 74 -2.41 -0.69 3.07
N PRO A 75 -2.34 -1.75 2.27
CA PRO A 75 -2.14 -1.61 0.84
C PRO A 75 -3.36 -0.98 0.16
N THR A 76 -3.15 -0.37 -0.98
CA THR A 76 -4.21 0.23 -1.80
C THR A 76 -4.31 -0.46 -3.16
N GLY A 77 -5.46 -0.37 -3.81
CA GLY A 77 -5.71 -1.00 -5.11
C GLY A 77 -6.47 -2.32 -5.01
N GLY A 78 -6.69 -2.96 -6.16
CA GLY A 78 -7.57 -4.12 -6.25
C GLY A 78 -9.05 -3.77 -6.11
N ASN A 79 -9.88 -4.79 -6.02
CA ASN A 79 -11.34 -4.64 -5.88
C ASN A 79 -11.77 -4.67 -4.40
N GLY A 80 -10.95 -5.27 -3.55
CA GLY A 80 -11.25 -5.48 -2.14
C GLY A 80 -10.84 -4.33 -1.23
N THR A 81 -11.11 -4.50 0.06
CA THR A 81 -10.82 -3.54 1.11
C THR A 81 -10.38 -4.22 2.40
N GLY A 82 -9.74 -3.47 3.29
CA GLY A 82 -9.47 -3.91 4.67
C GLY A 82 -8.30 -4.87 4.84
N ALA A 83 -7.55 -5.19 3.80
CA ALA A 83 -6.31 -5.93 3.95
C ALA A 83 -5.28 -5.11 4.74
N VAL A 84 -4.57 -5.78 5.63
CA VAL A 84 -3.48 -5.20 6.42
C VAL A 84 -2.30 -6.16 6.36
N VAL A 85 -1.13 -5.65 6.03
CA VAL A 85 0.09 -6.46 5.92
C VAL A 85 1.19 -5.93 6.82
N SER A 86 1.99 -6.83 7.34
CA SER A 86 3.32 -6.56 7.85
C SER A 86 4.33 -6.95 6.77
N TYR A 87 5.39 -6.20 6.62
CA TYR A 87 6.42 -6.56 5.67
C TYR A 87 7.81 -6.35 6.24
N THR A 88 8.74 -7.16 5.76
CA THR A 88 10.16 -7.08 6.07
C THR A 88 10.95 -6.63 4.86
N THR A 89 12.08 -5.98 5.10
CA THR A 89 12.90 -5.40 4.06
C THR A 89 14.34 -5.89 4.11
N THR A 90 15.00 -5.86 2.96
CA THR A 90 16.44 -6.06 2.86
C THR A 90 17.00 -4.99 1.95
N GLY A 91 17.89 -4.14 2.49
CA GLY A 91 18.47 -3.03 1.71
C GLY A 91 17.41 -2.04 1.19
N GLY A 92 16.33 -1.82 1.95
CA GLY A 92 15.26 -0.93 1.55
C GLY A 92 14.27 -1.52 0.53
N VAL A 93 14.40 -2.79 0.18
CA VAL A 93 13.49 -3.50 -0.72
C VAL A 93 12.61 -4.43 0.10
N VAL A 94 11.31 -4.40 -0.11
CA VAL A 94 10.37 -5.36 0.52
C VAL A 94 10.70 -6.76 0.03
N THR A 95 10.90 -7.69 0.96
CA THR A 95 11.28 -9.08 0.66
C THR A 95 10.36 -10.12 1.29
N GLY A 96 9.61 -9.74 2.30
CA GLY A 96 8.65 -10.62 2.98
C GLY A 96 7.34 -9.91 3.26
N LEU A 97 6.25 -10.68 3.21
CA LEU A 97 4.88 -10.22 3.47
C LEU A 97 4.22 -11.18 4.45
N ASP A 98 3.45 -10.63 5.38
CA ASP A 98 2.59 -11.36 6.30
C ASP A 98 1.27 -10.61 6.46
N PHE A 99 0.15 -11.26 6.14
CA PHE A 99 -1.16 -10.66 6.25
C PHE A 99 -1.64 -10.70 7.69
N VAL A 100 -1.84 -9.52 8.27
CA VAL A 100 -2.42 -9.32 9.62
C VAL A 100 -3.93 -9.35 9.55
N SER A 101 -4.49 -8.86 8.44
CA SER A 101 -5.91 -8.95 8.09
C SER A 101 -6.04 -9.26 6.61
N ASP A 102 -6.85 -10.24 6.29
CA ASP A 102 -7.03 -10.72 4.91
C ASP A 102 -7.93 -9.79 4.09
N GLY A 103 -8.63 -8.87 4.76
CA GLY A 103 -9.62 -7.99 4.13
C GLY A 103 -10.80 -8.73 3.52
N ALA A 104 -11.49 -8.09 2.59
CA ALA A 104 -12.69 -8.62 1.95
C ALA A 104 -12.81 -8.17 0.49
N GLU A 105 -13.56 -8.94 -0.30
CA GLU A 105 -13.94 -8.62 -1.69
C GLU A 105 -12.76 -8.54 -2.68
N TYR A 106 -11.62 -9.15 -2.36
CA TYR A 106 -10.50 -9.27 -3.29
C TYR A 106 -10.74 -10.35 -4.35
N LEU A 107 -10.10 -10.17 -5.49
CA LEU A 107 -10.10 -11.12 -6.60
C LEU A 107 -8.68 -11.62 -6.86
N VAL A 108 -8.59 -12.87 -7.33
CA VAL A 108 -7.32 -13.39 -7.84
C VAL A 108 -6.87 -12.55 -9.03
N GLY A 109 -5.63 -12.08 -9.01
CA GLY A 109 -5.07 -11.17 -9.99
C GLY A 109 -5.15 -9.69 -9.61
N ASP A 110 -5.80 -9.34 -8.49
CA ASP A 110 -5.76 -7.98 -7.95
C ASP A 110 -4.32 -7.56 -7.65
N ILE A 111 -3.98 -6.36 -8.06
CA ILE A 111 -2.68 -5.74 -7.76
C ILE A 111 -2.86 -4.72 -6.64
N LEU A 112 -2.15 -4.96 -5.56
CA LEU A 112 -2.13 -4.08 -4.40
C LEU A 112 -0.80 -3.33 -4.37
N THR A 113 -0.84 -2.08 -3.98
CA THR A 113 0.33 -1.21 -3.85
C THR A 113 0.56 -0.89 -2.37
N LEU A 114 1.74 -1.17 -1.87
CA LEU A 114 2.20 -0.66 -0.58
C LEU A 114 2.66 0.77 -0.77
N THR A 115 2.09 1.70 -0.02
CA THR A 115 2.56 3.09 -0.03
C THR A 115 3.99 3.13 0.47
N ASN A 116 4.88 3.74 -0.31
CA ASN A 116 6.24 4.00 0.11
C ASN A 116 6.28 5.32 0.90
N PRO A 117 6.56 5.30 2.20
CA PRO A 117 6.63 6.53 2.99
C PRO A 117 7.82 7.42 2.59
N ASN A 118 8.82 6.85 1.89
CA ASN A 118 10.01 7.55 1.42
C ASN A 118 10.00 7.73 -0.11
N ALA A 119 8.83 7.66 -0.75
CA ALA A 119 8.73 7.87 -2.20
C ALA A 119 9.36 9.21 -2.61
N GLY A 120 10.22 9.16 -3.63
CA GLY A 120 10.93 10.35 -4.08
C GLY A 120 12.01 10.87 -3.13
N GLY A 121 12.39 10.11 -2.10
CA GLY A 121 13.57 10.41 -1.30
C GLY A 121 14.85 10.29 -2.15
N VAL A 122 15.74 11.27 -2.05
CA VAL A 122 16.97 11.33 -2.86
C VAL A 122 18.01 10.35 -2.31
N THR A 123 18.44 9.41 -3.12
CA THR A 123 19.49 8.43 -2.72
C THR A 123 20.89 8.85 -3.15
N SER A 124 20.99 9.66 -4.19
CA SER A 124 22.26 10.28 -4.57
C SER A 124 22.07 11.62 -5.27
N ILE A 125 23.03 12.50 -5.07
CA ILE A 125 23.12 13.80 -5.74
C ILE A 125 24.32 13.81 -6.68
N GLY A 126 24.17 14.55 -7.78
CA GLY A 126 25.28 14.83 -8.71
C GLY A 126 26.22 15.87 -8.17
N PRO A 127 27.29 16.17 -8.94
CA PRO A 127 28.20 17.27 -8.62
C PRO A 127 27.44 18.61 -8.65
N LEU A 128 28.07 19.62 -8.07
CA LEU A 128 27.62 21.01 -8.25
C LEU A 128 27.64 21.36 -9.75
N ILE A 129 26.58 22.00 -10.18
CA ILE A 129 26.40 22.42 -11.57
C ILE A 129 26.53 23.95 -11.70
N GLU A 130 26.82 24.39 -12.91
CA GLU A 130 26.82 25.82 -13.26
C GLU A 130 25.39 26.36 -13.21
N ASP A 131 25.19 27.47 -12.52
CA ASP A 131 23.93 28.19 -12.54
C ASP A 131 23.73 28.87 -13.90
N SER A 132 22.71 28.46 -14.64
CA SER A 132 22.42 29.00 -15.96
C SER A 132 22.12 30.50 -16.00
N GLN A 133 21.84 31.12 -14.88
CA GLN A 133 21.56 32.54 -14.77
C GLN A 133 22.83 33.36 -14.51
N THR A 134 23.77 32.81 -13.77
CA THR A 134 25.00 33.53 -13.38
C THR A 134 26.27 33.02 -14.06
N GLY A 135 26.23 31.79 -14.62
CA GLY A 135 27.38 31.11 -15.17
C GLY A 135 28.41 30.68 -14.11
N GLU A 136 28.02 30.64 -12.84
CA GLU A 136 28.88 30.26 -11.72
C GLU A 136 28.55 28.92 -11.12
N THR A 137 29.59 28.15 -10.81
CA THR A 137 29.48 26.93 -10.02
C THR A 137 29.71 27.22 -8.54
N GLY A 138 28.92 26.63 -7.64
CA GLY A 138 29.08 26.79 -6.19
C GLY A 138 28.45 28.06 -5.60
N GLY A 139 27.81 28.88 -6.43
CA GLY A 139 27.09 30.08 -5.99
C GLY A 139 27.98 31.11 -5.30
N SER A 140 27.42 31.96 -4.45
CA SER A 140 28.16 33.02 -3.76
C SER A 140 27.54 33.42 -2.41
N GLY A 141 28.34 34.04 -1.55
CA GLY A 141 27.85 34.60 -0.28
C GLY A 141 27.63 33.59 0.85
N TYR A 142 28.02 32.35 0.67
CA TYR A 142 27.90 31.34 1.71
C TYR A 142 28.86 31.60 2.88
N SER A 143 28.35 31.37 4.10
CA SER A 143 29.14 31.59 5.31
C SER A 143 28.61 30.77 6.49
N PRO A 144 29.47 30.42 7.47
CA PRO A 144 30.93 30.67 7.51
C PRO A 144 31.71 29.77 6.57
N GLU A 145 33.00 30.11 6.35
CA GLU A 145 33.98 29.21 5.69
C GLU A 145 34.11 27.90 6.48
N GLY A 146 34.31 26.78 5.74
CA GLY A 146 34.43 25.44 6.32
C GLY A 146 33.20 24.56 6.14
N TYR A 147 33.11 23.55 6.98
CA TYR A 147 31.99 22.62 6.93
C TYR A 147 30.76 23.20 7.62
N ILE A 148 29.59 23.12 6.94
CA ILE A 148 28.27 23.45 7.46
C ILE A 148 27.39 22.25 7.26
N TYR A 149 26.72 21.81 8.32
CA TYR A 149 25.94 20.57 8.34
C TYR A 149 24.44 20.83 8.29
N GLY A 150 23.69 19.94 7.57
CA GLY A 150 22.25 19.99 7.53
C GLY A 150 21.68 21.25 6.89
N VAL A 151 22.33 21.72 5.82
CA VAL A 151 21.90 22.93 5.11
C VAL A 151 20.66 22.65 4.29
N THR A 152 19.66 23.50 4.41
CA THR A 152 18.40 23.39 3.69
C THR A 152 18.55 23.68 2.21
N THR A 153 17.68 23.04 1.44
CA THR A 153 17.64 23.15 -0.01
C THR A 153 16.25 23.51 -0.51
N THR A 154 16.15 23.90 -1.76
CA THR A 154 14.90 24.17 -2.44
C THR A 154 14.90 23.45 -3.80
N ASP A 155 13.86 22.67 -4.05
CA ASP A 155 13.64 22.05 -5.35
C ASP A 155 13.22 23.12 -6.39
N ARG A 156 14.00 23.24 -7.46
CA ARG A 156 13.77 24.15 -8.58
C ARG A 156 13.17 23.46 -9.80
N GLY A 157 12.80 22.18 -9.67
CA GLY A 157 12.33 21.35 -10.77
C GLY A 157 13.41 21.10 -11.82
N PRO A 158 13.05 20.48 -12.94
CA PRO A 158 14.02 20.05 -13.95
C PRO A 158 14.67 21.21 -14.72
N THR A 159 14.13 22.42 -14.65
CA THR A 159 14.71 23.61 -15.32
C THR A 159 15.65 24.43 -14.46
N GLY A 160 15.66 24.19 -13.15
CA GLY A 160 16.49 24.91 -12.20
C GLY A 160 16.08 26.36 -11.87
N VAL A 161 14.93 26.80 -12.37
CA VAL A 161 14.39 28.17 -12.14
C VAL A 161 12.92 28.15 -11.67
N GLY A 162 12.30 26.99 -11.62
CA GLY A 162 10.91 26.79 -11.21
C GLY A 162 10.75 26.48 -9.74
N THR A 163 9.66 25.84 -9.45
CA THR A 163 9.34 25.21 -8.16
C THR A 163 9.05 23.74 -8.45
N GLY A 164 9.80 22.85 -7.83
CA GLY A 164 9.50 21.42 -7.83
C GLY A 164 8.60 21.03 -6.66
N THR A 165 8.33 19.75 -6.56
CA THR A 165 7.47 19.16 -5.51
C THR A 165 8.25 18.64 -4.31
N GLY A 166 9.54 18.41 -4.50
CA GLY A 166 10.42 17.84 -3.48
C GLY A 166 10.61 18.74 -2.27
N SER A 167 10.72 18.13 -1.11
CA SER A 167 10.85 18.82 0.17
C SER A 167 11.69 18.04 1.19
N GLY A 168 12.29 18.75 2.15
CA GLY A 168 12.99 18.15 3.28
C GLY A 168 14.42 17.64 3.01
N LEU A 169 14.95 17.75 1.78
CA LEU A 169 16.32 17.38 1.50
C LEU A 169 17.28 18.35 2.18
N THR A 170 18.28 17.82 2.87
CA THR A 170 19.38 18.61 3.43
C THR A 170 20.73 18.04 2.96
N VAL A 171 21.73 18.91 2.95
CA VAL A 171 23.09 18.56 2.57
C VAL A 171 24.10 19.08 3.57
N ASP A 172 25.20 18.38 3.71
CA ASP A 172 26.40 18.90 4.34
C ASP A 172 27.30 19.53 3.26
N ILE A 173 27.76 20.74 3.49
CA ILE A 173 28.52 21.49 2.50
C ILE A 173 29.89 21.90 3.01
N PHE A 174 30.80 22.16 2.08
CA PHE A 174 32.05 22.84 2.39
C PHE A 174 32.14 24.18 1.63
N VAL A 175 32.34 25.25 2.38
CA VAL A 175 32.47 26.64 1.87
C VAL A 175 33.93 27.03 1.87
N ASP A 176 34.42 27.52 0.73
CA ASP A 176 35.82 28.00 0.57
C ASP A 176 36.01 29.45 1.06
N GLY A 177 37.27 29.90 1.03
CA GLY A 177 37.62 31.27 1.40
C GLY A 177 37.08 32.37 0.47
N ASN A 178 36.42 32.01 -0.64
CA ASN A 178 35.74 32.92 -1.55
C ASN A 178 34.23 32.94 -1.31
N ASN A 179 33.72 32.32 -0.22
CA ASN A 179 32.34 32.18 0.10
C ASN A 179 31.54 31.39 -0.95
N LYS A 180 32.18 30.41 -1.61
CA LYS A 180 31.56 29.49 -2.57
C LYS A 180 31.51 28.07 -2.00
N ILE A 181 30.44 27.33 -2.36
CA ILE A 181 30.39 25.91 -2.04
C ILE A 181 31.22 25.13 -3.04
N THR A 182 32.13 24.31 -2.53
CA THR A 182 33.03 23.46 -3.35
C THR A 182 32.64 21.98 -3.25
N SER A 183 31.89 21.59 -2.24
CA SER A 183 31.31 20.26 -2.14
C SER A 183 29.99 20.26 -1.41
N ALA A 184 29.11 19.32 -1.82
CA ALA A 184 27.87 19.02 -1.13
C ALA A 184 27.74 17.51 -1.01
N VAL A 185 27.30 17.03 0.15
CA VAL A 185 27.06 15.62 0.44
C VAL A 185 25.63 15.50 0.98
N LEU A 186 24.87 14.53 0.45
CA LEU A 186 23.53 14.25 0.92
C LEU A 186 23.55 13.90 2.40
N LYS A 187 22.64 14.50 3.18
CA LYS A 187 22.43 14.20 4.59
C LYS A 187 21.05 13.61 4.86
N ASP A 188 20.00 14.35 4.55
CA ASP A 188 18.62 13.87 4.66
C ASP A 188 18.01 13.77 3.25
N GLU A 189 17.36 12.68 2.98
CA GLU A 189 16.87 12.31 1.63
C GLU A 189 15.68 13.15 1.16
N GLY A 190 14.89 13.68 2.11
CA GLY A 190 13.63 14.35 1.81
C GLY A 190 12.59 13.40 1.18
N GLN A 191 11.64 13.98 0.47
CA GLN A 191 10.57 13.25 -0.21
C GLN A 191 10.06 14.01 -1.44
N ASP A 192 9.33 13.31 -2.32
CA ASP A 192 8.65 13.87 -3.50
C ASP A 192 9.58 14.51 -4.55
N TYR A 193 10.86 14.13 -4.57
CA TYR A 193 11.79 14.50 -5.63
C TYR A 193 11.68 13.59 -6.85
N GLU A 194 12.07 14.12 -7.99
CA GLU A 194 12.21 13.37 -9.24
C GLU A 194 13.69 13.37 -9.70
N GLU A 195 14.09 12.29 -10.37
CA GLU A 195 15.42 12.25 -11.01
C GLU A 195 15.53 13.37 -12.04
N GLY A 196 16.67 14.07 -12.03
CA GLY A 196 16.88 15.21 -12.89
C GLY A 196 16.42 16.55 -12.31
N ASN A 197 15.71 16.58 -11.17
CA ASN A 197 15.40 17.85 -10.51
C ASN A 197 16.69 18.58 -10.12
N ILE A 198 16.68 19.89 -10.33
CA ILE A 198 17.79 20.78 -9.95
C ILE A 198 17.45 21.36 -8.58
N ILE A 199 18.34 21.15 -7.65
CA ILE A 199 18.21 21.56 -6.26
C ILE A 199 19.14 22.73 -5.99
N GLU A 200 18.60 23.81 -5.46
CA GLU A 200 19.39 24.95 -4.99
C GLU A 200 19.63 24.86 -3.49
N ILE A 201 20.86 25.13 -3.07
CA ILE A 201 21.21 25.22 -1.65
C ILE A 201 20.80 26.62 -1.17
N THR A 202 19.80 26.69 -0.30
CA THR A 202 19.18 27.96 0.15
C THR A 202 19.51 28.34 1.58
N GLY A 203 20.12 27.42 2.33
CA GLY A 203 20.67 27.71 3.66
C GLY A 203 22.05 28.38 3.61
N ALA A 204 22.63 28.67 4.80
CA ALA A 204 23.98 29.19 4.96
C ALA A 204 24.24 30.58 4.32
N ASN A 205 23.21 31.44 4.28
CA ASN A 205 23.26 32.85 3.83
C ASN A 205 23.64 33.11 2.36
N GLY A 206 24.06 32.09 1.59
CA GLY A 206 24.43 32.21 0.19
C GLY A 206 23.27 31.86 -0.76
N THR A 207 23.55 32.01 -2.06
CA THR A 207 22.61 31.69 -3.15
C THR A 207 23.32 31.13 -4.37
N GLY A 208 22.59 30.45 -5.23
CA GLY A 208 23.01 30.06 -6.57
C GLY A 208 23.83 28.76 -6.67
N ALA A 209 24.17 28.11 -5.55
CA ALA A 209 24.78 26.78 -5.63
C ALA A 209 23.72 25.74 -5.93
N LYS A 210 23.92 24.94 -6.97
CA LYS A 210 22.96 23.96 -7.46
C LYS A 210 23.60 22.61 -7.72
N PHE A 211 22.82 21.54 -7.61
CA PHE A 211 23.17 20.18 -8.02
C PHE A 211 21.93 19.49 -8.61
N VAL A 212 22.13 18.34 -9.25
CA VAL A 212 21.05 17.53 -9.82
C VAL A 212 20.78 16.34 -8.93
N VAL A 213 19.50 15.99 -8.76
CA VAL A 213 19.10 14.71 -8.19
C VAL A 213 19.48 13.61 -9.17
N SER A 214 20.40 12.73 -8.78
CA SER A 214 20.89 11.66 -9.64
C SER A 214 20.01 10.41 -9.54
N THR A 215 19.64 10.01 -8.32
CA THR A 215 18.78 8.86 -8.09
C THR A 215 17.87 9.11 -6.90
N ILE A 216 16.69 8.53 -6.97
CA ILE A 216 15.67 8.57 -5.90
C ILE A 216 15.29 7.16 -5.48
N HIS A 217 14.64 7.04 -4.33
CA HIS A 217 13.91 5.85 -4.00
C HIS A 217 12.77 5.68 -5.01
N GLY A 218 12.86 4.60 -5.77
CA GLY A 218 11.95 4.33 -6.86
C GLY A 218 10.69 3.65 -6.39
N ASN A 219 10.00 3.15 -7.36
CA ASN A 219 8.68 2.55 -7.39
C ASN A 219 8.18 1.91 -6.09
N SER A 220 6.88 2.08 -5.85
CA SER A 220 6.16 1.38 -4.80
C SER A 220 6.27 -0.14 -4.95
N ALA A 221 6.29 -0.84 -3.84
CA ALA A 221 6.18 -2.29 -3.84
C ALA A 221 4.76 -2.68 -4.25
N THR A 222 4.66 -3.72 -5.08
CA THR A 222 3.37 -4.24 -5.56
C THR A 222 3.22 -5.71 -5.25
N ILE A 223 2.00 -6.10 -4.94
CA ILE A 223 1.61 -7.44 -4.51
C ILE A 223 0.51 -7.91 -5.45
N GLU A 224 0.59 -9.12 -5.97
CA GLU A 224 -0.48 -9.75 -6.73
C GLU A 224 -1.19 -10.78 -5.84
N VAL A 225 -2.48 -10.65 -5.71
CA VAL A 225 -3.33 -11.65 -5.03
C VAL A 225 -3.36 -12.92 -5.88
N THR A 226 -2.85 -14.01 -5.34
CA THR A 226 -2.76 -15.29 -6.04
C THR A 226 -3.83 -16.27 -5.62
N GLU A 227 -4.34 -16.12 -4.41
CA GLU A 227 -5.40 -16.96 -3.87
C GLU A 227 -6.24 -16.16 -2.88
N ILE A 228 -7.53 -16.37 -2.92
CA ILE A 228 -8.48 -15.79 -1.98
C ILE A 228 -9.14 -16.91 -1.17
N TYR A 229 -9.63 -16.56 0.01
CA TYR A 229 -10.55 -17.45 0.71
C TYR A 229 -11.86 -17.45 -0.07
N ASP A 230 -12.00 -18.44 -0.94
CA ASP A 230 -13.26 -18.67 -1.64
C ASP A 230 -14.14 -19.50 -0.72
N ASN A 231 -15.24 -18.93 -0.25
CA ASN A 231 -16.24 -19.71 0.48
C ASN A 231 -16.95 -20.76 -0.40
N LYS A 232 -16.48 -20.98 -1.62
CA LYS A 232 -16.92 -22.09 -2.46
C LYS A 232 -16.48 -23.46 -1.95
N ASP A 233 -15.55 -23.54 -1.03
CA ASP A 233 -15.38 -24.77 -0.24
C ASP A 233 -16.61 -25.10 0.60
N SER A 234 -17.57 -24.19 0.66
CA SER A 234 -18.95 -24.46 0.98
C SER A 234 -19.74 -25.10 -0.20
N ASP A 235 -19.10 -25.76 -1.12
CA ASP A 235 -19.77 -26.59 -2.16
C ASP A 235 -20.83 -27.53 -1.58
N TYR A 236 -20.72 -27.82 -0.31
CA TYR A 236 -21.77 -28.52 0.44
C TYR A 236 -23.07 -27.73 0.62
N LEU A 237 -23.05 -26.40 0.46
CA LEU A 237 -24.25 -25.57 0.53
C LEU A 237 -24.73 -25.06 -0.83
N ALA A 238 -23.87 -25.10 -1.87
CA ALA A 238 -24.24 -24.76 -3.24
C ALA A 238 -25.10 -25.86 -3.91
N TYR A 239 -24.94 -27.08 -3.50
CA TYR A 239 -25.93 -28.10 -3.85
C TYR A 239 -27.12 -27.92 -2.93
N GLY A 240 -28.16 -27.28 -3.44
CA GLY A 240 -29.43 -27.17 -2.73
C GLY A 240 -29.75 -28.53 -2.13
N ILE A 241 -29.52 -28.67 -0.84
CA ILE A 241 -29.96 -29.84 -0.11
C ILE A 241 -31.50 -29.72 -0.17
N PRO A 242 -32.19 -30.62 -0.87
CA PRO A 242 -33.62 -30.65 -0.79
C PRO A 242 -33.92 -30.94 0.68
N MET A 243 -34.29 -29.91 1.43
CA MET A 243 -34.85 -30.15 2.74
C MET A 243 -36.24 -30.72 2.51
N GLU A 244 -36.32 -32.02 2.53
CA GLU A 244 -37.58 -32.65 2.78
C GLU A 244 -38.00 -32.25 4.18
N VAL A 245 -38.92 -31.33 4.27
CA VAL A 245 -39.64 -31.13 5.50
C VAL A 245 -40.60 -32.32 5.58
N GLY A 246 -40.11 -33.40 6.15
CA GLY A 246 -40.92 -34.53 6.51
C GLY A 246 -41.92 -34.08 7.56
N GLY A 247 -42.95 -33.48 7.11
CA GLY A 247 -44.10 -33.15 7.96
C GLY A 247 -45.04 -34.31 7.99
N ASN A 248 -44.85 -35.27 8.85
CA ASN A 248 -45.96 -35.91 9.45
C ASN A 248 -46.36 -35.10 10.66
N ALA A 249 -47.13 -34.05 10.43
CA ALA A 249 -47.95 -33.52 11.47
C ALA A 249 -49.16 -34.48 11.59
N LEU A 250 -49.19 -35.21 12.65
CA LEU A 250 -50.43 -35.73 13.22
C LEU A 250 -51.08 -34.60 14.02
#